data_862d7256f39e94582dcca1286752f6aa
#
_entry.id   862d7256f39e94582dcca1286752f6aa
#
_cell.length_a   1.000
_cell.length_b   1.000
_cell.length_c   1.000
_cell.angle_alpha   90.00
_cell.angle_beta   90.00
_cell.angle_gamma   90.00
#
_symmetry.space_group_name_H-M   'P 1'
#
loop_
_entity.id
_entity.type
_entity.pdbx_description
1 polymer ?
#
loop_
_entity_poly.entity_id
_entity_poly.type
_entity_poly.pdbx_seq_one_letter_code
_entity_poly.pdbx_strand_id
1 'polypeptide(L)'
;METSRQSSAASLYREGLPFVVEMARQADLVDVAKLRSASYGKHIPSLGSALQKPEDCDYELGCEVIVARSKFDGTLLGTLRTHTNAFKPLPLQMSLRLPEQFANARMVEATRLCVKGSPNASLVRSALFKALF
;
A
#
# COMPACT_ATOMS: atom_id res chain seq x y z
N MET A 1 7.19 -6.03 26.66
CA MET A 1 8.17 -7.05 26.55
C MET A 1 7.74 -8.16 25.65
N GLU A 2 6.70 -8.86 26.01
CA GLU A 2 6.22 -9.92 25.16
C GLU A 2 5.80 -9.44 23.83
N THR A 3 5.22 -8.26 23.78
CA THR A 3 4.74 -7.70 22.53
C THR A 3 5.83 -7.66 21.49
N SER A 4 7.01 -7.21 21.88
CA SER A 4 8.09 -7.10 20.91
C SER A 4 8.57 -8.48 20.48
N ARG A 5 8.40 -9.47 21.35
CA ARG A 5 8.81 -10.80 21.01
C ARG A 5 7.85 -11.46 20.04
N GLN A 6 6.57 -11.15 20.15
CA GLN A 6 5.55 -11.77 19.32
C GLN A 6 5.73 -11.50 17.85
N SER A 7 6.28 -10.36 17.52
CA SER A 7 6.51 -10.01 16.14
C SER A 7 7.95 -9.61 15.95
N SER A 8 8.83 -10.54 16.28
CA SER A 8 10.25 -10.24 16.29
C SER A 8 10.75 -9.70 14.94
N ALA A 9 10.34 -10.32 13.84
CA ALA A 9 10.77 -9.87 12.53
C ALA A 9 10.25 -8.47 12.24
N ALA A 10 8.97 -8.23 12.51
CA ALA A 10 8.36 -6.93 12.30
C ALA A 10 8.96 -5.89 13.24
N SER A 11 9.27 -6.29 14.47
CA SER A 11 9.87 -5.40 15.44
C SER A 11 11.26 -4.95 15.02
N LEU A 12 12.09 -5.89 14.57
CA LEU A 12 13.42 -5.57 14.08
C LEU A 12 13.36 -4.66 12.87
N TYR A 13 12.44 -4.96 11.97
CA TYR A 13 12.24 -4.17 10.78
C TYR A 13 11.88 -2.73 11.14
N ARG A 14 11.00 -2.55 12.12
CA ARG A 14 10.59 -1.21 12.53
C ARG A 14 11.68 -0.48 13.30
N GLU A 15 12.44 -1.19 14.11
CA GLU A 15 13.49 -0.56 14.93
C GLU A 15 14.58 0.06 14.10
N GLY A 16 14.92 -0.56 12.97
CA GLY A 16 16.00 -0.08 12.13
C GLY A 16 15.62 1.03 11.19
N LEU A 17 14.34 1.44 11.18
CA LEU A 17 13.84 2.38 10.20
C LEU A 17 13.26 3.62 10.87
N PRO A 18 13.34 4.78 10.19
CA PRO A 18 12.73 6.01 10.71
C PRO A 18 11.22 6.08 10.50
N PHE A 19 10.61 4.98 10.09
CA PHE A 19 9.17 4.91 9.85
C PHE A 19 8.64 3.53 10.20
N VAL A 20 7.31 3.45 10.33
CA VAL A 20 6.60 2.21 10.64
C VAL A 20 5.73 1.86 9.44
N VAL A 21 5.73 0.58 9.06
CA VAL A 21 4.85 0.05 8.00
C VAL A 21 3.76 -0.74 8.67
N GLU A 22 2.52 -0.43 8.35
CA GLU A 22 1.37 -1.07 8.99
C GLU A 22 0.15 -1.03 8.08
N MET A 23 -0.86 -1.82 8.44
CA MET A 23 -2.14 -1.79 7.73
C MET A 23 -2.84 -0.47 8.02
N ALA A 24 -3.39 0.15 6.99
CA ALA A 24 -4.15 1.38 7.18
C ALA A 24 -5.47 1.07 7.89
N ARG A 25 -5.85 1.97 8.78
CA ARG A 25 -7.18 1.94 9.36
C ARG A 25 -8.09 2.81 8.50
N GLN A 26 -9.39 2.68 8.69
CA GLN A 26 -10.34 3.47 7.91
C GLN A 26 -10.06 4.96 8.04
N ALA A 27 -9.68 5.41 9.24
CA ALA A 27 -9.37 6.81 9.48
C ALA A 27 -8.16 7.30 8.69
N ASP A 28 -7.28 6.39 8.28
CA ASP A 28 -6.08 6.77 7.53
C ASP A 28 -6.35 7.03 6.05
N LEU A 29 -7.49 6.59 5.54
CA LEU A 29 -7.75 6.61 4.10
C LEU A 29 -7.84 8.02 3.52
N VAL A 30 -8.22 8.99 4.32
CA VAL A 30 -8.26 10.39 3.86
C VAL A 30 -6.84 10.86 3.53
N ASP A 31 -5.88 10.57 4.41
CA ASP A 31 -4.49 10.95 4.17
C ASP A 31 -3.90 10.16 3.01
N VAL A 32 -4.28 8.89 2.89
CA VAL A 32 -3.88 8.04 1.76
C VAL A 32 -4.35 8.67 0.45
N ALA A 33 -5.60 9.11 0.40
CA ALA A 33 -6.14 9.74 -0.80
C ALA A 33 -5.38 11.01 -1.15
N LYS A 34 -5.03 11.82 -0.16
CA LYS A 34 -4.27 13.05 -0.38
C LYS A 34 -2.90 12.73 -0.99
N LEU A 35 -2.23 11.73 -0.48
CA LEU A 35 -0.92 11.33 -1.00
C LEU A 35 -1.03 10.82 -2.44
N ARG A 36 -2.03 9.99 -2.71
CA ARG A 36 -2.28 9.49 -4.06
C ARG A 36 -2.54 10.62 -5.03
N SER A 37 -3.42 11.54 -4.65
CA SER A 37 -3.78 12.67 -5.49
C SER A 37 -2.56 13.52 -5.83
N ALA A 38 -1.73 13.81 -4.85
CA ALA A 38 -0.52 14.60 -5.06
C ALA A 38 0.48 13.88 -5.96
N SER A 39 0.69 12.59 -5.70
CA SER A 39 1.69 11.80 -6.43
C SER A 39 1.30 11.56 -7.88
N TYR A 40 0.09 11.08 -8.10
CA TYR A 40 -0.36 10.77 -9.45
C TYR A 40 -0.69 12.04 -10.23
N GLY A 41 -1.14 13.07 -9.54
CA GLY A 41 -1.48 14.34 -10.17
C GLY A 41 -0.30 15.07 -10.78
N LYS A 42 0.92 14.77 -10.32
CA LYS A 42 2.13 15.37 -10.91
C LYS A 42 2.29 15.00 -12.38
N HIS A 43 1.87 13.82 -12.74
CA HIS A 43 2.05 13.30 -14.09
C HIS A 43 0.75 13.26 -14.88
N ILE A 44 -0.37 13.02 -14.21
CA ILE A 44 -1.69 12.93 -14.84
C ILE A 44 -2.67 13.73 -14.00
N PRO A 45 -2.84 15.03 -14.30
CA PRO A 45 -3.70 15.89 -13.46
C PRO A 45 -5.13 15.38 -13.31
N SER A 46 -5.69 14.79 -14.36
CA SER A 46 -7.06 14.26 -14.28
C SER A 46 -7.15 13.09 -13.29
N LEU A 47 -6.11 12.26 -13.22
CA LEU A 47 -6.08 11.16 -12.29
C LEU A 47 -5.91 11.68 -10.86
N GLY A 48 -5.07 12.70 -10.67
CA GLY A 48 -4.93 13.34 -9.37
C GLY A 48 -6.26 13.85 -8.85
N SER A 49 -7.05 14.47 -9.70
CA SER A 49 -8.39 14.95 -9.32
C SER A 49 -9.31 13.79 -8.95
N ALA A 50 -9.24 12.69 -9.71
CA ALA A 50 -10.08 11.54 -9.46
C ALA A 50 -9.72 10.82 -8.15
N LEU A 51 -8.49 10.98 -7.67
CA LEU A 51 -8.00 10.29 -6.48
C LEU A 51 -8.06 11.12 -5.21
N GLN A 52 -8.74 12.26 -5.23
CA GLN A 52 -8.82 13.13 -4.05
C GLN A 52 -9.58 12.51 -2.87
N LYS A 53 -10.39 11.51 -3.12
CA LYS A 53 -11.13 10.78 -2.09
C LYS A 53 -10.75 9.31 -2.14
N PRO A 54 -10.94 8.57 -1.04
CA PRO A 54 -10.73 7.13 -1.07
C PRO A 54 -11.58 6.50 -2.16
N GLU A 55 -11.05 5.47 -2.80
CA GLU A 55 -11.77 4.73 -3.84
C GLU A 55 -12.62 3.64 -3.20
N ASP A 56 -13.70 3.27 -3.87
CA ASP A 56 -14.56 2.19 -3.37
C ASP A 56 -13.77 0.92 -3.11
N CYS A 57 -12.79 0.65 -3.96
CA CYS A 57 -11.94 -0.52 -3.83
C CYS A 57 -11.18 -0.56 -2.50
N ASP A 58 -10.92 0.59 -1.90
CA ASP A 58 -10.21 0.65 -0.62
C ASP A 58 -11.00 0.00 0.51
N TYR A 59 -12.31 -0.15 0.34
CA TYR A 59 -13.19 -0.72 1.35
C TYR A 59 -13.62 -2.15 1.03
N GLU A 60 -13.22 -2.68 -0.12
CA GLU A 60 -13.69 -3.97 -0.58
C GLU A 60 -12.97 -5.13 0.09
N LEU A 61 -13.69 -6.22 0.27
CA LEU A 61 -13.11 -7.45 0.76
C LEU A 61 -12.04 -7.92 -0.23
N GLY A 62 -10.90 -8.31 0.27
CA GLY A 62 -9.79 -8.72 -0.58
C GLY A 62 -8.84 -7.60 -0.94
N CYS A 63 -9.15 -6.37 -0.53
CA CYS A 63 -8.27 -5.23 -0.72
C CYS A 63 -7.76 -4.76 0.63
N GLU A 64 -6.46 -4.50 0.71
CA GLU A 64 -5.82 -3.98 1.91
C GLU A 64 -4.96 -2.80 1.54
N VAL A 65 -5.00 -1.76 2.35
CA VAL A 65 -4.15 -0.59 2.17
C VAL A 65 -3.06 -0.62 3.22
N ILE A 66 -1.82 -0.50 2.78
CA ILE A 66 -0.65 -0.50 3.66
C ILE A 66 -0.09 0.92 3.65
N VAL A 67 0.35 1.39 4.80
CA VAL A 67 0.91 2.73 4.95
C VAL A 67 2.26 2.69 5.63
N ALA A 68 3.11 3.66 5.29
CA ALA A 68 4.37 3.91 5.96
C ALA A 68 4.28 5.30 6.60
N ARG A 69 4.48 5.37 7.91
CA ARG A 69 4.39 6.62 8.66
C ARG A 69 5.69 6.94 9.34
N SER A 70 6.06 8.21 9.32
CA SER A 70 7.23 8.69 10.03
C SER A 70 7.09 8.45 11.53
N LYS A 71 8.16 7.96 12.15
CA LYS A 71 8.21 7.80 13.61
C LYS A 71 8.31 9.14 14.32
N PHE A 72 8.75 10.18 13.62
CA PHE A 72 8.98 11.47 14.23
C PHE A 72 7.69 12.27 14.40
N ASP A 73 6.87 12.32 13.37
CA ASP A 73 5.69 13.20 13.37
C ASP A 73 4.41 12.52 12.86
N GLY A 74 4.47 11.24 12.54
CA GLY A 74 3.30 10.52 12.05
C GLY A 74 2.91 10.85 10.62
N THR A 75 3.72 11.62 9.92
CA THR A 75 3.44 11.97 8.52
C THR A 75 3.38 10.72 7.66
N LEU A 76 2.42 10.65 6.77
CA LEU A 76 2.29 9.56 5.82
C LEU A 76 3.37 9.70 4.75
N LEU A 77 4.27 8.74 4.69
CA LEU A 77 5.40 8.74 3.76
C LEU A 77 5.16 7.94 2.50
N GLY A 78 4.27 6.98 2.56
CA GLY A 78 3.99 6.13 1.42
C GLY A 78 2.79 5.25 1.67
N THR A 79 2.26 4.69 0.58
CA THR A 79 1.13 3.79 0.66
C THR A 79 1.14 2.84 -0.53
N LEU A 80 0.49 1.71 -0.35
CA LEU A 80 0.36 0.66 -1.36
C LEU A 80 -0.96 -0.06 -1.10
N ARG A 81 -1.71 -0.35 -2.16
CA ARG A 81 -2.92 -1.16 -2.03
C ARG A 81 -2.65 -2.54 -2.57
N THR A 82 -3.10 -3.55 -1.87
CA THR A 82 -2.96 -4.93 -2.30
C THR A 82 -4.33 -5.50 -2.61
N HIS A 83 -4.37 -6.41 -3.57
CA HIS A 83 -5.56 -7.14 -3.95
C HIS A 83 -5.24 -8.62 -3.93
N THR A 84 -6.14 -9.43 -3.41
CA THR A 84 -6.05 -10.87 -3.50
C THR A 84 -7.18 -11.38 -4.39
N ASN A 85 -6.94 -12.45 -5.14
CA ASN A 85 -7.98 -13.05 -5.96
C ASN A 85 -8.80 -14.10 -5.20
N ALA A 86 -8.68 -14.12 -3.87
CA ALA A 86 -9.41 -15.09 -3.07
C ALA A 86 -10.93 -14.88 -3.11
N PHE A 87 -11.37 -13.64 -3.33
CA PHE A 87 -12.81 -13.30 -3.28
C PHE A 87 -13.36 -12.88 -4.63
N LYS A 88 -12.53 -12.29 -5.48
CA LYS A 88 -12.91 -11.86 -6.81
C LYS A 88 -11.64 -11.73 -7.66
N PRO A 89 -11.78 -11.67 -8.98
CA PRO A 89 -10.61 -11.54 -9.85
C PRO A 89 -9.82 -10.27 -9.55
N LEU A 90 -8.52 -10.34 -9.79
CA LEU A 90 -7.64 -9.17 -9.66
C LEU A 90 -7.92 -8.16 -10.77
N PRO A 91 -7.62 -6.87 -10.55
CA PRO A 91 -7.70 -5.89 -11.62
C PRO A 91 -6.96 -6.33 -12.88
N LEU A 92 -5.80 -6.95 -12.71
CA LEU A 92 -5.03 -7.47 -13.84
C LEU A 92 -5.81 -8.52 -14.63
N GLN A 93 -6.53 -9.40 -13.93
CA GLN A 93 -7.33 -10.43 -14.56
C GLN A 93 -8.53 -9.85 -15.32
N MET A 94 -8.99 -8.69 -14.91
CA MET A 94 -10.07 -8.00 -15.62
C MET A 94 -9.57 -7.33 -16.89
N SER A 95 -8.30 -7.01 -16.96
CA SER A 95 -7.71 -6.28 -18.09
C SER A 95 -7.00 -7.18 -19.08
N LEU A 96 -6.47 -8.31 -18.63
CA LEU A 96 -5.68 -9.22 -19.43
C LEU A 96 -6.16 -10.64 -19.27
N ARG A 97 -5.94 -11.43 -20.32
CA ARG A 97 -6.12 -12.87 -20.21
C ARG A 97 -4.78 -13.48 -19.81
N LEU A 98 -4.72 -14.05 -18.63
CA LEU A 98 -3.50 -14.68 -18.12
C LEU A 98 -3.28 -16.04 -18.77
N PRO A 99 -2.02 -16.50 -18.85
CA PRO A 99 -1.74 -17.86 -19.30
C PRO A 99 -2.50 -18.88 -18.47
N GLU A 100 -2.88 -19.99 -19.11
CA GLU A 100 -3.71 -21.01 -18.50
C GLU A 100 -3.09 -21.58 -17.23
N GLN A 101 -1.78 -21.63 -17.16
CA GLN A 101 -1.08 -22.13 -15.99
C GLN A 101 -1.36 -21.36 -14.72
N PHE A 102 -1.86 -20.13 -14.84
CA PHE A 102 -2.20 -19.28 -13.69
C PHE A 102 -3.70 -19.24 -13.41
N ALA A 103 -4.50 -20.00 -14.14
CA ALA A 103 -5.97 -19.90 -14.06
C ALA A 103 -6.51 -20.12 -12.65
N ASN A 104 -5.89 -21.03 -11.88
CA ASN A 104 -6.34 -21.33 -10.53
C ASN A 104 -5.33 -20.95 -9.47
N ALA A 105 -4.34 -20.14 -9.83
CA ALA A 105 -3.31 -19.73 -8.89
C ALA A 105 -3.85 -18.66 -7.93
N ARG A 106 -3.40 -18.72 -6.68
CA ARG A 106 -3.64 -17.65 -5.73
C ARG A 106 -2.64 -16.55 -6.00
N MET A 107 -3.12 -15.35 -6.21
CA MET A 107 -2.27 -14.24 -6.59
C MET A 107 -2.60 -12.99 -5.80
N VAL A 108 -1.60 -12.13 -5.70
CA VAL A 108 -1.73 -10.81 -5.07
C VAL A 108 -1.23 -9.79 -6.09
N GLU A 109 -1.94 -8.70 -6.19
CA GLU A 109 -1.54 -7.59 -7.04
C GLU A 109 -1.37 -6.33 -6.20
N ALA A 110 -0.33 -5.56 -6.53
CA ALA A 110 -0.08 -4.27 -5.88
C ALA A 110 -0.52 -3.15 -6.81
N THR A 111 -1.30 -2.23 -6.28
CA THR A 111 -1.74 -1.05 -7.03
C THR A 111 -1.57 0.20 -6.17
N ARG A 112 -1.68 1.35 -6.79
CA ARG A 112 -1.67 2.64 -6.09
C ARG A 112 -0.45 2.82 -5.18
N LEU A 113 0.72 2.44 -5.67
CA LEU A 113 1.96 2.70 -4.94
C LEU A 113 2.28 4.18 -5.06
N CYS A 114 2.44 4.83 -3.93
CA CYS A 114 2.83 6.23 -3.85
C CYS A 114 3.83 6.40 -2.74
N VAL A 115 4.89 7.15 -2.99
CA VAL A 115 5.89 7.48 -1.98
C VAL A 115 6.18 8.96 -2.05
N LYS A 116 6.09 9.62 -0.89
CA LYS A 116 6.38 11.04 -0.79
C LYS A 116 7.85 11.28 -1.10
N GLY A 117 8.14 12.31 -1.87
CA GLY A 117 9.52 12.67 -2.19
C GLY A 117 10.29 13.03 -0.93
N SER A 118 11.38 12.31 -0.68
CA SER A 118 12.21 12.53 0.48
C SER A 118 13.50 11.74 0.31
N PRO A 119 14.52 12.01 1.13
CA PRO A 119 15.75 11.22 1.06
C PRO A 119 15.54 9.74 1.29
N ASN A 120 14.47 9.36 2.02
CA ASN A 120 14.19 7.98 2.34
C ASN A 120 13.18 7.32 1.39
N ALA A 121 12.83 7.97 0.28
CA ALA A 121 11.78 7.47 -0.60
C ALA A 121 12.04 6.05 -1.11
N SER A 122 13.27 5.76 -1.50
CA SER A 122 13.65 4.42 -1.97
C SER A 122 13.44 3.36 -0.89
N LEU A 123 13.83 3.70 0.33
CA LEU A 123 13.71 2.79 1.45
C LEU A 123 12.24 2.55 1.79
N VAL A 124 11.42 3.59 1.76
CA VAL A 124 9.97 3.47 1.99
C VAL A 124 9.34 2.57 0.94
N ARG A 125 9.71 2.76 -0.33
CA ARG A 125 9.19 1.94 -1.42
C ARG A 125 9.54 0.47 -1.21
N SER A 126 10.79 0.19 -0.88
CA SER A 126 11.24 -1.19 -0.64
C SER A 126 10.49 -1.81 0.54
N ALA A 127 10.30 -1.04 1.60
CA ALA A 127 9.61 -1.52 2.79
C ALA A 127 8.15 -1.86 2.49
N LEU A 128 7.48 -1.03 1.70
CA LEU A 128 6.09 -1.30 1.31
C LEU A 128 5.97 -2.58 0.49
N PHE A 129 6.88 -2.77 -0.47
CA PHE A 129 6.86 -4.00 -1.26
C PHE A 129 7.15 -5.22 -0.40
N LYS A 130 8.07 -5.09 0.54
CA LYS A 130 8.40 -6.21 1.41
C LYS A 130 7.21 -6.62 2.27
N ALA A 131 6.36 -5.69 2.61
CA ALA A 131 5.17 -5.96 3.41
C ALA A 131 4.13 -6.81 2.68
N LEU A 132 4.25 -6.96 1.35
CA LEU A 132 3.37 -7.85 0.58
C LEU A 132 3.62 -9.31 0.89
N PHE A 133 4.80 -9.64 1.30
CA PHE A 133 5.22 -11.01 1.54
C PHE A 133 5.41 -11.26 3.02
#